data_8210c55ab5da406258939c1405672917
#
_entry.id   8210c55ab5da406258939c1405672917
#
_cell.length_a   1.000
_cell.length_b   1.000
_cell.length_c   1.000
_cell.angle_alpha   90.00
_cell.angle_beta   90.00
_cell.angle_gamma   90.00
#
_symmetry.space_group_name_H-M   'P 1'
#
loop_
_entity.id
_entity.type
_entity.pdbx_description
1 polymer ?
#
loop_
_entity_poly.entity_id
_entity_poly.type
_entity_poly.pdbx_seq_one_letter_code
_entity_poly.pdbx_strand_id
1 'polypeptide(L)'
;MPDILTAYAESQPDKLAVIDDKGEGDIVQWTYADLEAAANQLGNALLGLGAQPGQKVIWCGPNSVPVVAVINATRKIGVVAVPLNYRLTTEEARYVIGHSDAVIAYVDAEYAHLFEGLAGELPSLRHVIVFGGPAPAGMLSSDELTAVASEQPPDVGEAVGTGGTMIYTSGTTGKPKGAVRYATDQETGLALITLLGYRPDDIYITSGPLYHSGPGAFMGIGLLFGQTIVVQRKFDAEDWLRLVDKYKITSTFSAPALVRMLCALPDEVKAKYDRSSMRVMIANAAPWSFALKQQYVADFPPESLWEVYGSTELGVDCVLRPEDQMRKPGSCGQPAPLIEIVLFDADGTAVTGTGPEHPGELYVRSKGVFNEYYKQQDSYDAASRGDFHTVGDIAYWDDEGFLYICDRKNDMIISGGMNIYPAEIEAALEQHPAIYDVAVFGIPSEEWGEIVHATVVLAPGSELTGDQIKTFGKEHLAGYKVPRSVDFVDELPRTGSGKILKRQLRAPYWAGRTAQVG
;
A
#
# COMPACT_ATOMS: atom_id res chain seq x y z
N MET A 1 3.06 16.06 25.40
CA MET A 1 1.61 15.74 25.44
C MET A 1 1.48 14.25 25.70
N PRO A 2 0.46 13.78 26.42
CA PRO A 2 0.23 12.33 26.55
C PRO A 2 0.08 11.72 25.15
N ASP A 3 0.41 10.44 25.05
CA ASP A 3 0.21 9.67 23.84
C ASP A 3 -1.29 9.62 23.47
N ILE A 4 -1.62 9.66 22.17
CA ILE A 4 -3.01 9.76 21.72
C ILE A 4 -3.85 8.54 22.13
N LEU A 5 -3.25 7.33 22.12
CA LEU A 5 -3.94 6.13 22.58
C LEU A 5 -4.23 6.22 24.07
N THR A 6 -3.27 6.70 24.88
CA THR A 6 -3.46 6.97 26.31
C THR A 6 -4.61 7.96 26.54
N ALA A 7 -4.66 9.05 25.76
CA ALA A 7 -5.73 10.04 25.87
C ALA A 7 -7.14 9.44 25.58
N TYR A 8 -7.26 8.53 24.62
CA TYR A 8 -8.53 7.83 24.37
C TYR A 8 -8.84 6.79 25.45
N ALA A 9 -7.84 6.05 25.95
CA ALA A 9 -8.03 5.11 27.04
C ALA A 9 -8.50 5.80 28.34
N GLU A 10 -8.05 7.04 28.59
CA GLU A 10 -8.50 7.85 29.72
C GLU A 10 -9.89 8.45 29.50
N SER A 11 -10.19 8.96 28.30
CA SER A 11 -11.44 9.68 28.03
C SER A 11 -12.61 8.76 27.62
N GLN A 12 -12.34 7.64 26.98
CA GLN A 12 -13.30 6.68 26.45
C GLN A 12 -12.85 5.22 26.67
N PRO A 13 -12.57 4.79 27.93
CA PRO A 13 -11.95 3.48 28.21
C PRO A 13 -12.74 2.30 27.65
N ASP A 14 -14.07 2.36 27.72
CA ASP A 14 -14.97 1.27 27.32
C ASP A 14 -15.32 1.26 25.83
N LYS A 15 -14.88 2.27 25.06
CA LYS A 15 -15.12 2.30 23.62
C LYS A 15 -14.30 1.20 22.94
N LEU A 16 -14.93 0.46 22.02
CA LEU A 16 -14.22 -0.54 21.22
C LEU A 16 -13.15 0.12 20.34
N ALA A 17 -11.93 -0.35 20.47
CA ALA A 17 -10.78 0.06 19.66
C ALA A 17 -10.53 -0.94 18.52
N VAL A 18 -10.59 -2.25 18.81
CA VAL A 18 -10.29 -3.30 17.82
C VAL A 18 -11.29 -4.44 17.94
N ILE A 19 -11.75 -4.93 16.80
CA ILE A 19 -12.62 -6.10 16.67
C ILE A 19 -11.96 -7.07 15.68
N ASP A 20 -11.77 -8.34 16.09
CA ASP A 20 -11.41 -9.46 15.24
C ASP A 20 -12.55 -10.48 15.28
N ASP A 21 -13.38 -10.49 14.26
CA ASP A 21 -14.56 -11.35 14.14
C ASP A 21 -14.36 -12.37 13.02
N LYS A 22 -14.00 -13.58 13.39
CA LYS A 22 -13.75 -14.69 12.47
C LYS A 22 -15.01 -15.48 12.10
N GLY A 23 -16.17 -15.04 12.56
CA GLY A 23 -17.44 -15.75 12.39
C GLY A 23 -17.65 -16.85 13.44
N GLU A 24 -18.82 -17.53 13.37
CA GLU A 24 -19.19 -18.66 14.24
C GLU A 24 -19.06 -18.43 15.77
N GLY A 25 -19.01 -17.15 16.19
CA GLY A 25 -18.86 -16.78 17.61
C GLY A 25 -17.41 -16.62 18.08
N ASP A 26 -16.42 -16.85 17.23
CA ASP A 26 -15.00 -16.53 17.52
C ASP A 26 -14.76 -15.03 17.30
N ILE A 27 -15.01 -14.23 18.34
CA ILE A 27 -14.91 -12.78 18.31
C ILE A 27 -13.99 -12.31 19.44
N VAL A 28 -12.93 -11.61 19.07
CA VAL A 28 -12.07 -10.89 20.00
C VAL A 28 -12.40 -9.40 19.89
N GLN A 29 -12.70 -8.77 21.04
CA GLN A 29 -12.99 -7.34 21.11
C GLN A 29 -12.10 -6.71 22.18
N TRP A 30 -11.38 -5.67 21.82
CA TRP A 30 -10.60 -4.85 22.74
C TRP A 30 -11.14 -3.44 22.77
N THR A 31 -11.31 -2.92 23.97
CA THR A 31 -11.60 -1.52 24.22
C THR A 31 -10.33 -0.68 24.05
N TYR A 32 -10.47 0.65 24.12
CA TYR A 32 -9.30 1.53 24.14
C TYR A 32 -8.44 1.29 25.39
N ALA A 33 -9.05 0.95 26.54
CA ALA A 33 -8.32 0.57 27.74
C ALA A 33 -7.52 -0.73 27.55
N ASP A 34 -8.13 -1.76 26.93
CA ASP A 34 -7.45 -3.03 26.65
C ASP A 34 -6.27 -2.85 25.67
N LEU A 35 -6.47 -2.08 24.60
CA LEU A 35 -5.42 -1.80 23.62
C LEU A 35 -4.28 -0.98 24.23
N GLU A 36 -4.59 -0.01 25.10
CA GLU A 36 -3.60 0.78 25.84
C GLU A 36 -2.76 -0.11 26.75
N ALA A 37 -3.40 -0.96 27.56
CA ALA A 37 -2.72 -1.89 28.47
C ALA A 37 -1.80 -2.85 27.69
N ALA A 38 -2.29 -3.47 26.63
CA ALA A 38 -1.52 -4.39 25.80
C ALA A 38 -0.34 -3.70 25.10
N ALA A 39 -0.52 -2.49 24.57
CA ALA A 39 0.54 -1.71 23.96
C ALA A 39 1.61 -1.29 24.98
N ASN A 40 1.21 -0.94 26.21
CA ASN A 40 2.13 -0.61 27.30
C ASN A 40 2.92 -1.84 27.75
N GLN A 41 2.25 -2.97 28.00
CA GLN A 41 2.92 -4.23 28.37
C GLN A 41 3.94 -4.64 27.32
N LEU A 42 3.56 -4.64 26.03
CA LEU A 42 4.48 -4.99 24.96
C LEU A 42 5.64 -3.96 24.84
N GLY A 43 5.35 -2.67 24.95
CA GLY A 43 6.37 -1.62 24.96
C GLY A 43 7.37 -1.80 26.08
N ASN A 44 6.90 -2.05 27.31
CA ASN A 44 7.74 -2.30 28.47
C ASN A 44 8.56 -3.61 28.32
N ALA A 45 7.97 -4.66 27.73
CA ALA A 45 8.69 -5.90 27.45
C ALA A 45 9.83 -5.67 26.43
N LEU A 46 9.59 -4.91 25.36
CA LEU A 46 10.61 -4.54 24.37
C LEU A 46 11.74 -3.73 25.01
N LEU A 47 11.44 -2.75 25.85
CA LEU A 47 12.43 -1.98 26.63
C LEU A 47 13.22 -2.89 27.59
N GLY A 48 12.55 -3.81 28.28
CA GLY A 48 13.18 -4.81 29.16
C GLY A 48 14.17 -5.72 28.44
N LEU A 49 13.95 -6.00 27.14
CA LEU A 49 14.86 -6.71 26.25
C LEU A 49 15.93 -5.79 25.63
N GLY A 50 15.98 -4.53 26.04
CA GLY A 50 17.00 -3.56 25.67
C GLY A 50 16.74 -2.82 24.37
N ALA A 51 15.51 -2.77 23.86
CA ALA A 51 15.16 -1.85 22.79
C ALA A 51 15.32 -0.41 23.27
N GLN A 52 15.78 0.49 22.40
CA GLN A 52 15.98 1.89 22.71
C GLN A 52 15.32 2.77 21.64
N PRO A 53 14.83 3.98 22.00
CA PRO A 53 14.32 4.95 21.03
C PRO A 53 15.26 5.10 19.82
N GLY A 54 14.69 5.19 18.63
CA GLY A 54 15.41 5.29 17.36
C GLY A 54 15.96 3.95 16.81
N GLN A 55 16.04 2.89 17.63
CA GLN A 55 16.37 1.57 17.11
C GLN A 55 15.19 0.97 16.33
N LYS A 56 15.46 -0.06 15.55
CA LYS A 56 14.47 -0.70 14.68
C LYS A 56 13.93 -1.99 15.29
N VAL A 57 12.62 -2.14 15.24
CA VAL A 57 11.90 -3.34 15.67
C VAL A 57 11.07 -3.85 14.49
N ILE A 58 11.35 -5.08 14.05
CA ILE A 58 10.54 -5.75 13.04
C ILE A 58 9.25 -6.26 13.66
N TRP A 59 8.14 -6.18 12.92
CA TRP A 59 6.99 -7.02 13.15
C TRP A 59 6.60 -7.76 11.87
N CYS A 60 6.11 -9.01 12.00
CA CYS A 60 5.78 -9.89 10.89
C CYS A 60 4.54 -10.71 11.23
N GLY A 61 3.50 -10.57 10.44
CA GLY A 61 2.27 -11.35 10.57
C GLY A 61 1.12 -10.75 9.77
N PRO A 62 0.05 -11.53 9.57
CA PRO A 62 -1.20 -11.05 8.99
C PRO A 62 -1.90 -10.05 9.92
N ASN A 63 -2.88 -9.33 9.38
CA ASN A 63 -3.71 -8.42 10.17
C ASN A 63 -4.31 -9.16 11.38
N SER A 64 -4.08 -8.64 12.57
CA SER A 64 -4.53 -9.24 13.83
C SER A 64 -4.47 -8.24 14.98
N VAL A 65 -5.15 -8.53 16.06
CA VAL A 65 -5.11 -7.69 17.27
C VAL A 65 -3.68 -7.50 17.80
N PRO A 66 -2.81 -8.54 17.90
CA PRO A 66 -1.41 -8.36 18.29
C PRO A 66 -0.61 -7.45 17.34
N VAL A 67 -0.91 -7.45 16.02
CA VAL A 67 -0.28 -6.53 15.07
C VAL A 67 -0.69 -5.09 15.34
N VAL A 68 -1.96 -4.83 15.65
CA VAL A 68 -2.40 -3.49 16.08
C VAL A 68 -1.70 -3.07 17.38
N ALA A 69 -1.54 -3.98 18.33
CA ALA A 69 -0.83 -3.71 19.58
C ALA A 69 0.65 -3.35 19.36
N VAL A 70 1.39 -4.11 18.55
CA VAL A 70 2.83 -3.83 18.31
C VAL A 70 3.05 -2.53 17.54
N ILE A 71 2.16 -2.14 16.62
CA ILE A 71 2.22 -0.84 15.93
C ILE A 71 2.12 0.29 16.95
N ASN A 72 1.23 0.19 17.94
CA ASN A 72 1.09 1.17 19.00
C ASN A 72 2.25 1.10 20.03
N ALA A 73 2.69 -0.08 20.41
CA ALA A 73 3.81 -0.27 21.33
C ALA A 73 5.10 0.36 20.78
N THR A 74 5.44 0.10 19.51
CA THR A 74 6.63 0.67 18.86
C THR A 74 6.58 2.20 18.80
N ARG A 75 5.42 2.78 18.50
CA ARG A 75 5.22 4.23 18.52
C ARG A 75 5.41 4.79 19.94
N LYS A 76 4.84 4.16 20.96
CA LYS A 76 4.94 4.59 22.37
C LYS A 76 6.37 4.64 22.88
N ILE A 77 7.20 3.69 22.50
CA ILE A 77 8.59 3.62 22.96
C ILE A 77 9.60 4.33 22.02
N GLY A 78 9.12 5.03 20.99
CA GLY A 78 9.96 5.84 20.10
C GLY A 78 10.91 5.02 19.21
N VAL A 79 10.64 3.74 18.94
CA VAL A 79 11.41 2.92 18.00
C VAL A 79 10.87 3.03 16.58
N VAL A 80 11.70 2.70 15.60
CA VAL A 80 11.30 2.64 14.19
C VAL A 80 10.71 1.26 13.90
N ALA A 81 9.42 1.21 13.62
CA ALA A 81 8.74 -0.03 13.23
C ALA A 81 9.13 -0.44 11.80
N VAL A 82 9.48 -1.71 11.62
CA VAL A 82 9.83 -2.30 10.32
C VAL A 82 8.82 -3.40 10.01
N PRO A 83 7.72 -3.08 9.30
CA PRO A 83 6.76 -4.10 8.87
C PRO A 83 7.39 -5.02 7.84
N LEU A 84 7.45 -6.33 8.14
CA LEU A 84 7.96 -7.33 7.22
C LEU A 84 6.81 -8.00 6.47
N ASN A 85 6.90 -8.03 5.15
CA ASN A 85 5.99 -8.78 4.32
C ASN A 85 6.16 -10.30 4.58
N TYR A 86 5.18 -10.91 5.22
CA TYR A 86 5.19 -12.34 5.56
C TYR A 86 5.09 -13.29 4.35
N ARG A 87 4.84 -12.76 3.14
CA ARG A 87 4.78 -13.54 1.89
C ARG A 87 6.14 -13.64 1.18
N LEU A 88 7.19 -13.04 1.73
CA LEU A 88 8.54 -13.14 1.21
C LEU A 88 9.05 -14.58 1.37
N THR A 89 9.88 -15.00 0.43
CA THR A 89 10.69 -16.21 0.60
C THR A 89 11.67 -16.02 1.76
N THR A 90 12.19 -17.12 2.31
CA THR A 90 13.17 -17.06 3.40
C THR A 90 14.41 -16.24 3.02
N GLU A 91 14.87 -16.31 1.76
CA GLU A 91 16.02 -15.55 1.27
C GLU A 91 15.74 -14.05 1.21
N GLU A 92 14.59 -13.66 0.67
CA GLU A 92 14.16 -12.26 0.63
C GLU A 92 13.94 -11.68 2.03
N ALA A 93 13.30 -12.45 2.92
CA ALA A 93 13.12 -12.06 4.32
C ALA A 93 14.46 -11.87 5.03
N ARG A 94 15.41 -12.80 4.86
CA ARG A 94 16.77 -12.72 5.41
C ARG A 94 17.47 -11.42 4.97
N TYR A 95 17.34 -11.03 3.69
CA TYR A 95 17.89 -9.76 3.21
C TYR A 95 17.31 -8.57 3.95
N VAL A 96 15.98 -8.48 4.05
CA VAL A 96 15.29 -7.37 4.71
C VAL A 96 15.65 -7.30 6.20
N ILE A 97 15.61 -8.44 6.89
CA ILE A 97 15.93 -8.54 8.31
C ILE A 97 17.37 -8.09 8.57
N GLY A 98 18.34 -8.61 7.80
CA GLY A 98 19.75 -8.25 7.95
C GLY A 98 20.05 -6.80 7.55
N HIS A 99 19.45 -6.30 6.47
CA HIS A 99 19.65 -4.92 6.01
C HIS A 99 19.06 -3.89 6.97
N SER A 100 17.95 -4.23 7.66
CA SER A 100 17.25 -3.31 8.55
C SER A 100 18.04 -2.93 9.81
N ASP A 101 18.99 -3.73 10.24
CA ASP A 101 19.66 -3.63 11.57
C ASP A 101 18.66 -3.64 12.73
N ALA A 102 17.53 -4.31 12.57
CA ALA A 102 16.56 -4.44 13.64
C ALA A 102 17.13 -5.21 14.83
N VAL A 103 16.81 -4.75 16.02
CA VAL A 103 17.34 -5.35 17.27
C VAL A 103 16.44 -6.43 17.85
N ILE A 104 15.14 -6.36 17.56
CA ILE A 104 14.10 -7.30 18.01
C ILE A 104 13.15 -7.53 16.84
N ALA A 105 12.62 -8.76 16.72
CA ALA A 105 11.52 -9.11 15.85
C ALA A 105 10.33 -9.63 16.67
N TYR A 106 9.12 -9.17 16.35
CA TYR A 106 7.84 -9.59 16.90
C TYR A 106 7.05 -10.28 15.81
N VAL A 107 6.81 -11.59 15.93
CA VAL A 107 6.47 -12.45 14.79
C VAL A 107 5.27 -13.35 15.11
N ASP A 108 4.32 -13.45 14.19
CA ASP A 108 3.24 -14.44 14.25
C ASP A 108 3.82 -15.87 14.15
N ALA A 109 3.34 -16.78 14.97
CA ALA A 109 3.85 -18.16 15.05
C ALA A 109 3.85 -18.88 13.70
N GLU A 110 2.90 -18.58 12.80
CA GLU A 110 2.85 -19.14 11.44
C GLU A 110 4.09 -18.78 10.62
N TYR A 111 4.72 -17.64 10.90
CA TYR A 111 5.87 -17.09 10.15
C TYR A 111 7.19 -17.13 10.94
N ALA A 112 7.21 -17.75 12.10
CA ALA A 112 8.42 -17.86 12.93
C ALA A 112 9.57 -18.54 12.18
N HIS A 113 9.27 -19.46 11.25
CA HIS A 113 10.25 -20.15 10.42
C HIS A 113 11.14 -19.20 9.58
N LEU A 114 10.65 -18.01 9.23
CA LEU A 114 11.44 -16.99 8.51
C LEU A 114 12.60 -16.43 9.35
N PHE A 115 12.56 -16.64 10.67
CA PHE A 115 13.52 -16.08 11.64
C PHE A 115 14.40 -17.16 12.30
N GLU A 116 14.23 -18.43 11.95
CA GLU A 116 15.02 -19.53 12.52
C GLU A 116 16.52 -19.33 12.28
N GLY A 117 17.30 -19.42 13.35
CA GLY A 117 18.76 -19.26 13.33
C GLY A 117 19.25 -17.82 13.19
N LEU A 118 18.41 -16.86 12.79
CA LEU A 118 18.85 -15.51 12.44
C LEU A 118 19.38 -14.70 13.64
N ALA A 119 18.85 -14.90 14.84
CA ALA A 119 19.34 -14.22 16.04
C ALA A 119 20.79 -14.60 16.40
N GLY A 120 21.26 -15.78 15.96
CA GLY A 120 22.67 -16.19 16.11
C GLY A 120 23.58 -15.76 14.95
N GLU A 121 23.01 -15.45 13.78
CA GLU A 121 23.75 -15.13 12.56
C GLU A 121 23.85 -13.62 12.30
N LEU A 122 22.83 -12.85 12.69
CA LEU A 122 22.75 -11.42 12.46
C LEU A 122 23.15 -10.65 13.73
N PRO A 123 24.26 -9.89 13.71
CA PRO A 123 24.79 -9.24 14.92
C PRO A 123 23.82 -8.24 15.57
N SER A 124 22.91 -7.64 14.80
CA SER A 124 21.92 -6.68 15.30
C SER A 124 20.73 -7.35 15.98
N LEU A 125 20.25 -8.49 15.45
CA LEU A 125 19.04 -9.15 15.91
C LEU A 125 19.30 -9.97 17.18
N ARG A 126 18.85 -9.44 18.31
CA ARG A 126 19.11 -10.04 19.64
C ARG A 126 18.01 -11.02 20.06
N HIS A 127 16.75 -10.71 19.75
CA HIS A 127 15.59 -11.48 20.18
C HIS A 127 14.55 -11.59 19.09
N VAL A 128 13.90 -12.76 19.06
CA VAL A 128 12.68 -13.01 18.27
C VAL A 128 11.59 -13.37 19.25
N ILE A 129 10.49 -12.63 19.25
CA ILE A 129 9.31 -12.80 20.11
C ILE A 129 8.19 -13.33 19.25
N VAL A 130 7.57 -14.44 19.68
CA VAL A 130 6.50 -15.10 18.93
C VAL A 130 5.16 -14.87 19.61
N PHE A 131 4.15 -14.48 18.85
CA PHE A 131 2.76 -14.34 19.28
C PHE A 131 1.83 -15.25 18.48
N GLY A 132 0.63 -15.51 19.02
CA GLY A 132 -0.42 -16.28 18.34
C GLY A 132 -0.17 -17.80 18.28
N GLY A 133 0.79 -18.31 19.04
CA GLY A 133 1.10 -19.74 19.14
C GLY A 133 2.37 -20.01 19.93
N PRO A 134 2.80 -21.28 20.03
CA PRO A 134 3.98 -21.65 20.80
C PRO A 134 5.26 -21.09 20.16
N ALA A 135 6.16 -20.59 20.99
CA ALA A 135 7.46 -20.11 20.55
C ALA A 135 8.42 -21.30 20.25
N PRO A 136 9.04 -21.37 19.06
CA PRO A 136 10.09 -22.33 18.76
C PRO A 136 11.30 -22.19 19.70
N ALA A 137 12.12 -23.23 19.79
CA ALA A 137 13.33 -23.22 20.62
C ALA A 137 14.26 -22.05 20.24
N GLY A 138 14.70 -21.29 21.24
CA GLY A 138 15.56 -20.11 21.05
C GLY A 138 14.80 -18.82 20.74
N MET A 139 13.48 -18.85 20.65
CA MET A 139 12.61 -17.68 20.55
C MET A 139 11.85 -17.46 21.86
N LEU A 140 11.33 -16.26 22.09
CA LEU A 140 10.62 -15.85 23.30
C LEU A 140 9.12 -15.88 23.07
N SER A 141 8.33 -16.25 24.09
CA SER A 141 6.87 -16.17 24.03
C SER A 141 6.41 -14.74 24.34
N SER A 142 5.58 -14.18 23.46
CA SER A 142 4.91 -12.89 23.71
C SER A 142 4.07 -12.93 24.97
N ASP A 143 3.28 -14.00 25.15
CA ASP A 143 2.37 -14.14 26.29
C ASP A 143 3.13 -14.18 27.63
N GLU A 144 4.27 -14.90 27.68
CA GLU A 144 5.09 -14.95 28.88
C GLU A 144 5.74 -13.60 29.21
N LEU A 145 6.20 -12.87 28.19
CA LEU A 145 6.82 -11.56 28.36
C LEU A 145 5.82 -10.49 28.80
N THR A 146 4.66 -10.45 28.18
CA THR A 146 3.63 -9.45 28.50
C THR A 146 2.96 -9.72 29.85
N ALA A 147 2.78 -10.99 30.25
CA ALA A 147 2.20 -11.35 31.54
C ALA A 147 2.94 -10.77 32.76
N VAL A 148 4.24 -10.50 32.63
CA VAL A 148 5.06 -9.93 33.72
C VAL A 148 5.43 -8.46 33.49
N ALA A 149 5.10 -7.90 32.35
CA ALA A 149 5.40 -6.50 32.00
C ALA A 149 4.36 -5.54 32.61
N SER A 150 4.79 -4.31 32.87
CA SER A 150 3.91 -3.27 33.43
C SER A 150 2.88 -2.80 32.40
N GLU A 151 1.64 -2.60 32.84
CA GLU A 151 0.57 -1.95 32.06
C GLU A 151 0.67 -0.41 32.07
N GLN A 152 1.55 0.15 32.90
CA GLN A 152 1.74 1.59 32.93
C GLN A 152 2.45 2.09 31.65
N PRO A 153 2.19 3.31 31.22
CA PRO A 153 2.87 3.88 30.06
C PRO A 153 4.40 3.73 30.17
N PRO A 154 5.09 3.30 29.09
CA PRO A 154 6.55 3.20 29.08
C PRO A 154 7.22 4.53 29.35
N ASP A 155 8.23 4.54 30.21
CA ASP A 155 9.04 5.75 30.49
C ASP A 155 10.23 5.81 29.51
N VAL A 156 10.09 6.61 28.48
CA VAL A 156 11.14 6.90 27.48
C VAL A 156 11.41 8.41 27.37
N GLY A 157 10.98 9.20 28.35
CA GLY A 157 11.17 10.63 28.39
C GLY A 157 10.56 11.36 27.17
N GLU A 158 11.34 12.19 26.51
CA GLU A 158 10.90 12.97 25.34
C GLU A 158 10.72 12.12 24.07
N ALA A 159 11.13 10.85 24.07
CA ALA A 159 11.04 9.98 22.92
C ALA A 159 9.63 9.38 22.70
N VAL A 160 8.67 9.64 23.58
CA VAL A 160 7.27 9.18 23.41
C VAL A 160 6.69 9.71 22.11
N GLY A 161 6.23 8.79 21.24
CA GLY A 161 5.62 9.16 19.97
C GLY A 161 6.56 9.68 18.88
N THR A 162 7.90 9.68 19.12
CA THR A 162 8.90 10.10 18.13
C THR A 162 9.34 8.99 17.19
N GLY A 163 8.83 7.75 17.39
CA GLY A 163 9.12 6.62 16.53
C GLY A 163 8.66 6.84 15.10
N GLY A 164 9.25 6.08 14.20
CA GLY A 164 8.95 6.15 12.77
C GLY A 164 8.60 4.79 12.19
N THR A 165 8.55 4.73 10.88
CA THR A 165 8.40 3.49 10.12
C THR A 165 9.51 3.37 9.08
N MET A 166 9.98 2.16 8.84
CA MET A 166 10.85 1.85 7.70
C MET A 166 10.19 0.76 6.87
N ILE A 167 9.64 1.16 5.73
CA ILE A 167 8.88 0.26 4.85
C ILE A 167 9.75 -0.08 3.64
N TYR A 168 9.87 -1.38 3.38
CA TYR A 168 10.63 -1.86 2.22
C TYR A 168 9.79 -1.80 0.95
N THR A 169 10.26 -1.03 -0.03
CA THR A 169 9.64 -0.90 -1.35
C THR A 169 10.42 -1.71 -2.39
N SER A 170 9.73 -2.19 -3.42
CA SER A 170 10.36 -2.87 -4.55
C SER A 170 11.16 -1.86 -5.36
N GLY A 171 12.44 -1.71 -5.08
CA GLY A 171 13.33 -0.83 -5.83
C GLY A 171 13.44 -1.25 -7.31
N THR A 172 13.62 -0.27 -8.19
CA THR A 172 13.86 -0.46 -9.64
C THR A 172 15.18 -1.23 -9.91
N THR A 173 16.10 -1.25 -8.95
CA THR A 173 17.46 -1.84 -9.05
C THR A 173 17.55 -3.30 -8.59
N GLY A 174 16.46 -3.92 -8.16
CA GLY A 174 16.42 -5.37 -7.87
C GLY A 174 16.33 -5.75 -6.40
N LYS A 175 16.98 -5.05 -5.47
CA LYS A 175 16.83 -5.30 -4.03
C LYS A 175 15.87 -4.29 -3.42
N PRO A 176 15.01 -4.69 -2.45
CA PRO A 176 14.12 -3.77 -1.77
C PRO A 176 14.90 -2.64 -1.06
N LYS A 177 14.35 -1.42 -1.09
CA LYS A 177 14.89 -0.25 -0.39
C LYS A 177 14.04 0.05 0.83
N GLY A 178 14.66 0.33 1.96
CA GLY A 178 13.98 0.74 3.19
C GLY A 178 13.71 2.24 3.18
N ALA A 179 12.49 2.64 2.86
CA ALA A 179 12.05 4.05 2.96
C ALA A 179 11.73 4.37 4.41
N VAL A 180 12.48 5.29 5.01
CA VAL A 180 12.34 5.70 6.42
C VAL A 180 11.48 6.95 6.50
N ARG A 181 10.48 6.90 7.35
CA ARG A 181 9.65 8.05 7.72
C ARG A 181 9.64 8.17 9.23
N TYR A 182 10.23 9.22 9.73
CA TYR A 182 10.09 9.62 11.13
C TYR A 182 8.73 10.32 11.33
N ALA A 183 8.42 10.77 12.52
CA ALA A 183 7.10 11.28 12.89
C ALA A 183 6.40 12.09 11.78
N THR A 184 5.15 11.75 11.50
CA THR A 184 4.34 12.40 10.46
C THR A 184 4.09 13.86 10.84
N ASP A 185 4.15 14.77 9.88
CA ASP A 185 3.66 16.14 10.06
C ASP A 185 2.16 16.11 10.38
N GLN A 186 1.80 16.52 11.58
CA GLN A 186 0.42 16.49 12.07
C GLN A 186 -0.49 17.43 11.26
N GLU A 187 0.05 18.52 10.75
CA GLU A 187 -0.71 19.50 9.97
C GLU A 187 -1.20 18.91 8.63
N THR A 188 -0.28 18.29 7.88
CA THR A 188 -0.62 17.60 6.61
C THR A 188 -1.58 16.44 6.85
N GLY A 189 -1.33 15.64 7.90
CA GLY A 189 -2.23 14.55 8.28
C GLY A 189 -3.63 15.04 8.59
N LEU A 190 -3.77 16.07 9.44
CA LEU A 190 -5.08 16.65 9.81
C LEU A 190 -5.81 17.25 8.60
N ALA A 191 -5.09 17.94 7.72
CA ALA A 191 -5.67 18.51 6.51
C ALA A 191 -6.23 17.44 5.56
N LEU A 192 -5.50 16.34 5.35
CA LEU A 192 -5.95 15.20 4.56
C LEU A 192 -7.20 14.54 5.17
N ILE A 193 -7.19 14.31 6.47
CA ILE A 193 -8.30 13.67 7.19
C ILE A 193 -9.56 14.54 7.14
N THR A 194 -9.40 15.85 7.29
CA THR A 194 -10.50 16.80 7.16
C THR A 194 -11.08 16.77 5.75
N LEU A 195 -10.23 16.69 4.72
CA LEU A 195 -10.67 16.56 3.33
C LEU A 195 -11.47 15.28 3.10
N LEU A 196 -11.00 14.14 3.63
CA LEU A 196 -11.65 12.83 3.49
C LEU A 196 -12.92 12.70 4.35
N GLY A 197 -13.17 13.65 5.24
CA GLY A 197 -14.35 13.68 6.10
C GLY A 197 -14.42 12.56 7.13
N TYR A 198 -13.26 12.10 7.65
CA TYR A 198 -13.20 11.13 8.74
C TYR A 198 -13.86 11.68 10.01
N ARG A 199 -14.49 10.78 10.79
CA ARG A 199 -15.19 11.10 12.04
C ARG A 199 -14.73 10.19 13.17
N PRO A 200 -14.82 10.63 14.42
CA PRO A 200 -14.45 9.81 15.59
C PRO A 200 -15.33 8.57 15.78
N ASP A 201 -16.55 8.58 15.26
CA ASP A 201 -17.53 7.48 15.34
C ASP A 201 -17.51 6.56 14.11
N ASP A 202 -16.60 6.80 13.17
CA ASP A 202 -16.38 5.89 12.06
C ASP A 202 -15.85 4.54 12.53
N ILE A 203 -16.19 3.51 11.77
CA ILE A 203 -15.69 2.15 11.94
C ILE A 203 -14.90 1.79 10.69
N TYR A 204 -13.62 1.51 10.88
CA TYR A 204 -12.69 1.19 9.81
C TYR A 204 -12.47 -0.32 9.67
N ILE A 205 -12.50 -0.88 8.46
CA ILE A 205 -12.09 -2.27 8.22
C ILE A 205 -10.76 -2.34 7.46
N THR A 206 -9.90 -3.27 7.88
CA THR A 206 -8.66 -3.56 7.17
C THR A 206 -8.96 -4.47 5.98
N SER A 207 -8.75 -4.00 4.75
CA SER A 207 -8.89 -4.84 3.55
C SER A 207 -7.52 -5.36 3.09
N GLY A 208 -6.53 -4.49 3.04
CA GLY A 208 -5.16 -4.83 2.66
C GLY A 208 -4.26 -5.19 3.84
N PRO A 209 -3.08 -5.83 3.57
CA PRO A 209 -2.13 -6.17 4.63
C PRO A 209 -1.52 -4.91 5.27
N LEU A 210 -1.52 -4.86 6.61
CA LEU A 210 -1.03 -3.70 7.39
C LEU A 210 0.48 -3.44 7.24
N TYR A 211 1.25 -4.41 6.74
CA TYR A 211 2.68 -4.18 6.46
C TYR A 211 2.93 -3.26 5.25
N HIS A 212 1.92 -2.96 4.43
CA HIS A 212 2.00 -1.95 3.39
C HIS A 212 1.67 -0.55 3.93
N SER A 213 2.31 0.46 3.33
CA SER A 213 2.19 1.86 3.75
C SER A 213 0.75 2.37 3.78
N GLY A 214 -0.02 2.15 2.72
CA GLY A 214 -1.41 2.62 2.62
C GLY A 214 -2.32 2.01 3.69
N PRO A 215 -2.53 0.68 3.71
CA PRO A 215 -3.37 0.03 4.73
C PRO A 215 -2.95 0.35 6.17
N GLY A 216 -1.64 0.33 6.46
CA GLY A 216 -1.11 0.62 7.79
C GLY A 216 -1.32 2.07 8.20
N ALA A 217 -1.07 3.03 7.29
CA ALA A 217 -1.25 4.45 7.57
C ALA A 217 -2.72 4.81 7.81
N PHE A 218 -3.65 4.35 6.95
CA PHE A 218 -5.07 4.68 7.10
C PHE A 218 -5.70 3.99 8.32
N MET A 219 -5.28 2.78 8.68
CA MET A 219 -5.65 2.17 9.96
C MET A 219 -5.13 2.99 11.15
N GLY A 220 -3.86 3.41 11.11
CA GLY A 220 -3.26 4.26 12.14
C GLY A 220 -3.98 5.61 12.29
N ILE A 221 -4.35 6.24 11.16
CA ILE A 221 -5.19 7.44 11.13
C ILE A 221 -6.52 7.19 11.83
N GLY A 222 -7.20 6.06 11.54
CA GLY A 222 -8.45 5.69 12.22
C GLY A 222 -8.29 5.67 13.75
N LEU A 223 -7.23 5.04 14.27
CA LEU A 223 -6.94 5.02 15.71
C LEU A 223 -6.64 6.42 16.27
N LEU A 224 -5.92 7.28 15.52
CA LEU A 224 -5.66 8.67 15.92
C LEU A 224 -6.95 9.50 16.04
N PHE A 225 -8.02 9.10 15.36
CA PHE A 225 -9.36 9.70 15.45
C PHE A 225 -10.28 9.02 16.45
N GLY A 226 -9.80 8.03 17.17
CA GLY A 226 -10.61 7.30 18.11
C GLY A 226 -11.64 6.37 17.46
N GLN A 227 -11.42 5.97 16.20
CA GLN A 227 -12.30 5.05 15.48
C GLN A 227 -12.19 3.61 16.02
N THR A 228 -13.18 2.79 15.72
CA THR A 228 -13.10 1.34 15.94
C THR A 228 -12.50 0.68 14.70
N ILE A 229 -11.52 -0.20 14.88
CA ILE A 229 -10.86 -0.93 13.81
C ILE A 229 -11.38 -2.37 13.78
N VAL A 230 -11.97 -2.79 12.67
CA VAL A 230 -12.31 -4.20 12.42
C VAL A 230 -11.16 -4.80 11.62
N VAL A 231 -10.49 -5.81 12.18
CA VAL A 231 -9.39 -6.48 11.49
C VAL A 231 -9.89 -7.73 10.78
N GLN A 232 -9.52 -7.88 9.51
CA GLN A 232 -9.70 -9.11 8.76
C GLN A 232 -8.31 -9.71 8.50
N ARG A 233 -8.04 -10.92 9.02
CA ARG A 233 -6.71 -11.56 8.97
C ARG A 233 -6.26 -11.80 7.53
N LYS A 234 -7.18 -12.28 6.70
CA LYS A 234 -6.98 -12.52 5.28
C LYS A 234 -8.24 -12.05 4.56
N PHE A 235 -8.07 -11.27 3.51
CA PHE A 235 -9.22 -10.76 2.76
C PHE A 235 -10.04 -11.90 2.18
N ASP A 236 -11.32 -11.91 2.51
CA ASP A 236 -12.38 -12.71 1.90
C ASP A 236 -13.54 -11.77 1.57
N ALA A 237 -14.00 -11.80 0.32
CA ALA A 237 -14.95 -10.82 -0.18
C ALA A 237 -16.35 -10.95 0.44
N GLU A 238 -16.87 -12.19 0.64
CA GLU A 238 -18.19 -12.39 1.26
C GLU A 238 -18.14 -12.07 2.76
N ASP A 239 -17.09 -12.51 3.45
CA ASP A 239 -16.87 -12.20 4.86
C ASP A 239 -16.69 -10.69 5.09
N TRP A 240 -16.02 -9.99 4.18
CA TRP A 240 -15.90 -8.54 4.22
C TRP A 240 -17.28 -7.85 4.17
N LEU A 241 -18.18 -8.30 3.27
CA LEU A 241 -19.56 -7.79 3.21
C LEU A 241 -20.35 -8.10 4.49
N ARG A 242 -20.17 -9.31 5.07
CA ARG A 242 -20.75 -9.70 6.36
C ARG A 242 -20.33 -8.74 7.47
N LEU A 243 -19.04 -8.41 7.54
CA LEU A 243 -18.49 -7.49 8.53
C LEU A 243 -19.02 -6.07 8.32
N VAL A 244 -19.10 -5.60 7.06
CA VAL A 244 -19.67 -4.27 6.73
C VAL A 244 -21.11 -4.16 7.23
N ASP A 245 -21.94 -5.17 6.95
CA ASP A 245 -23.33 -5.18 7.40
C ASP A 245 -23.43 -5.27 8.94
N LYS A 246 -22.72 -6.23 9.54
CA LYS A 246 -22.78 -6.50 10.98
C LYS A 246 -22.37 -5.31 11.84
N TYR A 247 -21.25 -4.68 11.49
CA TYR A 247 -20.67 -3.60 12.29
C TYR A 247 -20.97 -2.20 11.72
N LYS A 248 -21.74 -2.12 10.63
CA LYS A 248 -22.04 -0.84 9.93
C LYS A 248 -20.77 -0.04 9.62
N ILE A 249 -19.81 -0.74 9.03
CA ILE A 249 -18.51 -0.18 8.70
C ILE A 249 -18.65 1.00 7.75
N THR A 250 -17.93 2.06 8.04
CA THR A 250 -18.04 3.35 7.32
C THR A 250 -16.84 3.67 6.46
N SER A 251 -15.68 3.08 6.75
CA SER A 251 -14.44 3.43 6.06
C SER A 251 -13.50 2.25 5.86
N THR A 252 -12.70 2.33 4.78
CA THR A 252 -11.63 1.37 4.47
C THR A 252 -10.61 1.97 3.50
N PHE A 253 -9.42 1.38 3.46
CA PHE A 253 -8.46 1.54 2.39
C PHE A 253 -8.35 0.22 1.61
N SER A 254 -8.50 0.26 0.28
CA SER A 254 -8.50 -0.94 -0.54
C SER A 254 -7.73 -0.76 -1.85
N ALA A 255 -7.13 -1.83 -2.32
CA ALA A 255 -6.56 -1.90 -3.66
C ALA A 255 -7.63 -2.30 -4.69
N PRO A 256 -7.52 -1.88 -5.97
CA PRO A 256 -8.47 -2.24 -7.03
C PRO A 256 -8.73 -3.74 -7.15
N ALA A 257 -7.71 -4.57 -6.96
CA ALA A 257 -7.85 -6.02 -7.02
C ALA A 257 -8.85 -6.56 -5.99
N LEU A 258 -8.85 -6.02 -4.76
CA LEU A 258 -9.79 -6.44 -3.70
C LEU A 258 -11.21 -5.96 -3.99
N VAL A 259 -11.35 -4.73 -4.49
CA VAL A 259 -12.65 -4.19 -4.90
C VAL A 259 -13.23 -4.97 -6.09
N ARG A 260 -12.38 -5.40 -7.03
CA ARG A 260 -12.81 -6.28 -8.13
C ARG A 260 -13.39 -7.60 -7.60
N MET A 261 -12.78 -8.19 -6.56
CA MET A 261 -13.31 -9.41 -5.92
C MET A 261 -14.67 -9.16 -5.26
N LEU A 262 -14.88 -7.99 -4.64
CA LEU A 262 -16.20 -7.61 -4.07
C LEU A 262 -17.25 -7.46 -5.16
N CYS A 263 -16.94 -6.71 -6.22
CA CYS A 263 -17.88 -6.48 -7.34
C CYS A 263 -18.19 -7.75 -8.14
N ALA A 264 -17.26 -8.72 -8.19
CA ALA A 264 -17.42 -9.98 -8.88
C ALA A 264 -18.28 -11.01 -8.13
N LEU A 265 -18.63 -10.77 -6.87
CA LEU A 265 -19.54 -11.65 -6.14
C LEU A 265 -20.91 -11.72 -6.83
N PRO A 266 -21.58 -12.89 -6.83
CA PRO A 266 -22.93 -13.01 -7.35
C PRO A 266 -23.91 -12.03 -6.70
N ASP A 267 -24.85 -11.50 -7.46
CA ASP A 267 -25.83 -10.52 -6.96
C ASP A 267 -26.67 -11.06 -5.80
N GLU A 268 -27.01 -12.35 -5.81
CA GLU A 268 -27.68 -13.02 -4.70
C GLU A 268 -26.84 -13.08 -3.43
N VAL A 269 -25.52 -13.07 -3.53
CA VAL A 269 -24.61 -12.99 -2.37
C VAL A 269 -24.57 -11.54 -1.86
N LYS A 270 -24.34 -10.60 -2.77
CA LYS A 270 -24.28 -9.16 -2.42
C LYS A 270 -25.58 -8.65 -1.79
N ALA A 271 -26.74 -9.17 -2.24
CA ALA A 271 -28.06 -8.79 -1.74
C ALA A 271 -28.34 -9.22 -0.28
N LYS A 272 -27.56 -10.14 0.28
CA LYS A 272 -27.70 -10.57 1.68
C LYS A 272 -27.22 -9.50 2.68
N TYR A 273 -26.38 -8.56 2.24
CA TYR A 273 -25.63 -7.66 3.12
C TYR A 273 -25.95 -6.19 2.82
N ASP A 274 -26.27 -5.43 3.86
CA ASP A 274 -26.44 -3.98 3.77
C ASP A 274 -25.08 -3.28 3.70
N ARG A 275 -24.85 -2.53 2.63
CA ARG A 275 -23.59 -1.83 2.36
C ARG A 275 -23.74 -0.31 2.45
N SER A 276 -24.93 0.16 2.84
CA SER A 276 -25.29 1.59 2.84
C SER A 276 -24.51 2.42 3.87
N SER A 277 -23.87 1.77 4.84
CA SER A 277 -23.04 2.43 5.85
C SER A 277 -21.71 2.95 5.31
N MET A 278 -21.21 2.41 4.18
CA MET A 278 -19.92 2.81 3.60
C MET A 278 -19.92 4.27 3.21
N ARG A 279 -18.99 5.06 3.73
CA ARG A 279 -18.85 6.50 3.49
C ARG A 279 -17.52 6.88 2.84
N VAL A 280 -16.44 6.16 3.16
CA VAL A 280 -15.09 6.48 2.72
C VAL A 280 -14.37 5.20 2.30
N MET A 281 -14.51 4.82 1.04
CA MET A 281 -13.70 3.78 0.40
C MET A 281 -12.52 4.46 -0.26
N ILE A 282 -11.35 4.36 0.32
CA ILE A 282 -10.14 4.93 -0.25
C ILE A 282 -9.50 3.92 -1.18
N ALA A 283 -9.44 4.27 -2.44
CA ALA A 283 -8.84 3.47 -3.49
C ALA A 283 -7.40 3.93 -3.77
N ASN A 284 -6.45 3.01 -3.79
CA ASN A 284 -5.04 3.28 -4.11
C ASN A 284 -4.28 1.98 -4.45
N ALA A 285 -2.98 2.07 -4.55
CA ALA A 285 -1.99 1.03 -4.81
C ALA A 285 -1.82 0.62 -6.28
N ALA A 286 -2.80 0.85 -7.14
CA ALA A 286 -2.74 0.61 -8.57
C ALA A 286 -3.77 1.50 -9.29
N PRO A 287 -3.64 1.72 -10.60
CA PRO A 287 -4.67 2.41 -11.38
C PRO A 287 -6.03 1.69 -11.28
N TRP A 288 -7.10 2.47 -11.19
CA TRP A 288 -8.47 1.97 -11.25
C TRP A 288 -9.00 2.09 -12.67
N SER A 289 -9.42 0.97 -13.26
CA SER A 289 -10.15 1.05 -14.53
C SER A 289 -11.50 1.74 -14.33
N PHE A 290 -11.92 2.52 -15.33
CA PHE A 290 -13.21 3.21 -15.26
C PHE A 290 -14.39 2.24 -15.13
N ALA A 291 -14.28 1.07 -15.78
CA ALA A 291 -15.28 0.00 -15.67
C ALA A 291 -15.43 -0.49 -14.22
N LEU A 292 -14.32 -0.67 -13.48
CA LEU A 292 -14.39 -1.07 -12.07
C LEU A 292 -14.99 0.02 -11.19
N LYS A 293 -14.72 1.31 -11.47
CA LYS A 293 -15.37 2.43 -10.78
C LYS A 293 -16.89 2.40 -10.97
N GLN A 294 -17.34 2.16 -12.21
CA GLN A 294 -18.78 2.02 -12.52
C GLN A 294 -19.42 0.83 -11.78
N GLN A 295 -18.73 -0.31 -11.71
CA GLN A 295 -19.21 -1.46 -10.93
C GLN A 295 -19.32 -1.12 -9.44
N TYR A 296 -18.29 -0.48 -8.88
CA TYR A 296 -18.31 -0.10 -7.47
C TYR A 296 -19.50 0.83 -7.13
N VAL A 297 -19.72 1.89 -7.90
CA VAL A 297 -20.83 2.84 -7.63
C VAL A 297 -22.21 2.25 -7.90
N ALA A 298 -22.30 1.13 -8.61
CA ALA A 298 -23.54 0.37 -8.74
C ALA A 298 -23.84 -0.48 -7.49
N ASP A 299 -22.80 -0.92 -6.77
CA ASP A 299 -22.89 -1.83 -5.63
C ASP A 299 -22.83 -1.11 -4.26
N PHE A 300 -22.23 0.09 -4.18
CA PHE A 300 -21.98 0.86 -2.97
C PHE A 300 -22.43 2.32 -3.13
N PRO A 301 -22.60 3.08 -2.03
CA PRO A 301 -22.91 4.50 -2.13
C PRO A 301 -21.88 5.25 -3.00
N PRO A 302 -22.30 5.93 -4.08
CA PRO A 302 -21.37 6.59 -5.00
C PRO A 302 -20.48 7.64 -4.34
N GLU A 303 -21.01 8.33 -3.33
CA GLU A 303 -20.31 9.33 -2.53
C GLU A 303 -19.22 8.75 -1.64
N SER A 304 -19.15 7.42 -1.51
CA SER A 304 -18.12 6.75 -0.72
C SER A 304 -16.80 6.55 -1.46
N LEU A 305 -16.78 6.64 -2.80
CA LEU A 305 -15.58 6.35 -3.60
C LEU A 305 -14.62 7.54 -3.62
N TRP A 306 -13.52 7.40 -2.92
CA TRP A 306 -12.38 8.31 -2.94
C TRP A 306 -11.19 7.62 -3.58
N GLU A 307 -10.47 8.28 -4.45
CA GLU A 307 -9.21 7.77 -4.96
C GLU A 307 -8.08 8.68 -4.50
N VAL A 308 -7.00 8.09 -4.03
CA VAL A 308 -5.79 8.83 -3.67
C VAL A 308 -4.62 8.33 -4.53
N TYR A 309 -3.81 9.26 -4.99
CA TYR A 309 -2.53 8.96 -5.62
C TYR A 309 -1.42 9.31 -4.65
N GLY A 310 -0.42 8.45 -4.59
CA GLY A 310 0.75 8.64 -3.75
C GLY A 310 1.60 7.38 -3.63
N SER A 311 2.67 7.47 -2.88
CA SER A 311 3.62 6.37 -2.70
C SER A 311 4.09 6.26 -1.25
N THR A 312 4.83 5.21 -0.94
CA THR A 312 5.49 5.06 0.36
C THR A 312 6.45 6.21 0.62
N GLU A 313 7.12 6.69 -0.42
CA GLU A 313 8.12 7.75 -0.37
C GLU A 313 7.51 9.15 -0.26
N LEU A 314 6.48 9.43 -1.04
CA LEU A 314 5.91 10.80 -1.15
C LEU A 314 4.76 11.05 -0.19
N GLY A 315 4.01 10.00 0.19
CA GLY A 315 2.78 10.13 0.97
C GLY A 315 1.55 10.12 0.07
N VAL A 316 0.52 10.88 0.42
CA VAL A 316 -0.67 11.12 -0.41
C VAL A 316 -0.49 12.44 -1.14
N ASP A 317 -0.39 12.38 -2.46
CA ASP A 317 -0.07 13.53 -3.30
C ASP A 317 -1.31 14.17 -3.94
N CYS A 318 -2.23 13.34 -4.46
CA CYS A 318 -3.48 13.80 -5.04
C CYS A 318 -4.68 13.05 -4.49
N VAL A 319 -5.85 13.71 -4.56
CA VAL A 319 -7.14 13.14 -4.17
C VAL A 319 -8.17 13.41 -5.27
N LEU A 320 -8.76 12.34 -5.80
CA LEU A 320 -9.95 12.40 -6.67
C LEU A 320 -11.19 12.17 -5.80
N ARG A 321 -12.04 13.18 -5.77
CA ARG A 321 -13.23 13.20 -4.93
C ARG A 321 -14.37 12.39 -5.54
N PRO A 322 -15.38 11.97 -4.75
CA PRO A 322 -16.53 11.22 -5.26
C PRO A 322 -17.26 11.87 -6.44
N GLU A 323 -17.47 13.18 -6.40
CA GLU A 323 -18.15 13.95 -7.44
C GLU A 323 -17.40 13.96 -8.78
N ASP A 324 -16.09 13.72 -8.75
CA ASP A 324 -15.22 13.75 -9.93
C ASP A 324 -14.94 12.38 -10.52
N GLN A 325 -15.26 11.29 -9.80
CA GLN A 325 -14.92 9.92 -10.21
C GLN A 325 -15.48 9.55 -11.60
N MET A 326 -16.72 9.96 -11.88
CA MET A 326 -17.35 9.69 -13.18
C MET A 326 -17.07 10.80 -14.21
N ARG A 327 -16.73 12.01 -13.77
CA ARG A 327 -16.45 13.16 -14.63
C ARG A 327 -15.02 13.16 -15.18
N LYS A 328 -14.06 12.63 -14.39
CA LYS A 328 -12.62 12.65 -14.69
C LYS A 328 -12.05 11.23 -14.77
N PRO A 329 -12.49 10.41 -15.74
CA PRO A 329 -11.98 9.04 -15.88
C PRO A 329 -10.47 9.03 -16.11
N GLY A 330 -9.75 8.19 -15.34
CA GLY A 330 -8.29 8.06 -15.41
C GLY A 330 -7.48 9.10 -14.66
N SER A 331 -8.12 10.14 -14.09
CA SER A 331 -7.43 11.12 -13.26
C SER A 331 -7.13 10.57 -11.87
N CYS A 332 -6.02 11.02 -11.30
CA CYS A 332 -5.64 10.84 -9.90
C CYS A 332 -6.19 11.95 -8.98
N GLY A 333 -6.91 12.93 -9.52
CA GLY A 333 -7.47 14.06 -8.79
C GLY A 333 -6.60 15.30 -8.78
N GLN A 334 -6.87 16.16 -7.82
CA GLN A 334 -6.14 17.41 -7.60
C GLN A 334 -5.15 17.25 -6.44
N PRO A 335 -4.12 18.11 -6.31
CA PRO A 335 -3.18 18.07 -5.20
C PRO A 335 -3.88 18.05 -3.85
N ALA A 336 -3.44 17.16 -2.97
CA ALA A 336 -3.90 17.15 -1.59
C ALA A 336 -3.48 18.44 -0.85
N PRO A 337 -4.17 18.83 0.23
CA PRO A 337 -3.81 20.04 0.97
C PRO A 337 -2.36 20.03 1.42
N LEU A 338 -1.68 21.16 1.31
CA LEU A 338 -0.27 21.37 1.67
C LEU A 338 0.74 20.57 0.84
N ILE A 339 0.32 20.04 -0.30
CA ILE A 339 1.17 19.33 -1.25
C ILE A 339 1.41 20.22 -2.46
N GLU A 340 2.66 20.36 -2.86
CA GLU A 340 3.05 21.03 -4.09
C GLU A 340 3.59 20.02 -5.10
N ILE A 341 3.07 20.06 -6.31
CA ILE A 341 3.46 19.16 -7.40
C ILE A 341 3.95 20.00 -8.58
N VAL A 342 5.11 19.62 -9.10
CA VAL A 342 5.69 20.20 -10.32
C VAL A 342 6.05 19.07 -11.27
N LEU A 343 5.75 19.26 -12.56
CA LEU A 343 6.18 18.37 -13.62
C LEU A 343 7.40 18.96 -14.31
N PHE A 344 8.46 18.17 -14.51
CA PHE A 344 9.64 18.59 -15.24
C PHE A 344 9.79 17.77 -16.52
N ASP A 345 10.14 18.44 -17.63
CA ASP A 345 10.49 17.79 -18.88
C ASP A 345 11.89 17.13 -18.83
N ALA A 346 12.31 16.51 -19.94
CA ALA A 346 13.60 15.82 -20.03
C ALA A 346 14.81 16.77 -19.84
N ASP A 347 14.66 18.05 -20.17
CA ASP A 347 15.71 19.07 -20.01
C ASP A 347 15.69 19.66 -18.58
N GLY A 348 14.71 19.27 -17.79
CA GLY A 348 14.53 19.71 -16.44
C GLY A 348 13.88 21.07 -16.31
N THR A 349 13.16 21.53 -17.31
CA THR A 349 12.33 22.72 -17.27
C THR A 349 10.95 22.38 -16.77
N ALA A 350 10.34 23.25 -15.96
CA ALA A 350 8.99 23.04 -15.49
C ALA A 350 7.99 23.09 -16.65
N VAL A 351 7.17 22.05 -16.78
CA VAL A 351 6.10 21.97 -17.79
C VAL A 351 4.98 22.93 -17.41
N THR A 352 4.61 23.80 -18.34
CA THR A 352 3.53 24.79 -18.17
C THR A 352 2.31 24.52 -19.05
N GLY A 353 2.43 23.58 -20.01
CA GLY A 353 1.31 23.17 -20.86
C GLY A 353 0.40 22.17 -20.15
N THR A 354 -0.81 22.03 -20.65
CA THR A 354 -1.81 21.05 -20.21
C THR A 354 -2.10 20.04 -21.33
N GLY A 355 -2.64 18.89 -20.98
CA GLY A 355 -2.94 17.83 -21.93
C GLY A 355 -1.84 16.77 -22.08
N PRO A 356 -2.19 15.62 -22.67
CA PRO A 356 -1.29 14.47 -22.80
C PRO A 356 -0.07 14.72 -23.69
N GLU A 357 -0.05 15.80 -24.45
CA GLU A 357 1.08 16.27 -25.27
C GLU A 357 2.13 17.05 -24.46
N HIS A 358 1.84 17.35 -23.20
CA HIS A 358 2.75 18.06 -22.28
C HIS A 358 3.07 17.23 -21.02
N PRO A 359 3.56 15.98 -21.17
CA PRO A 359 3.92 15.17 -20.01
C PRO A 359 5.23 15.64 -19.39
N GLY A 360 5.38 15.39 -18.09
CA GLY A 360 6.61 15.62 -17.35
C GLY A 360 6.78 14.63 -16.22
N GLU A 361 8.03 14.48 -15.74
CA GLU A 361 8.31 13.71 -14.54
C GLU A 361 7.78 14.44 -13.32
N LEU A 362 6.99 13.74 -12.52
CA LEU A 362 6.32 14.27 -11.35
C LEU A 362 7.27 14.37 -10.17
N TYR A 363 7.32 15.57 -9.59
CA TYR A 363 8.05 15.89 -8.37
C TYR A 363 7.12 16.50 -7.33
N VAL A 364 7.27 16.06 -6.09
CA VAL A 364 6.43 16.48 -4.95
C VAL A 364 7.28 17.15 -3.89
N ARG A 365 6.76 18.24 -3.33
CA ARG A 365 7.28 18.88 -2.14
C ARG A 365 6.20 18.90 -1.06
N SER A 366 6.49 18.31 0.09
CA SER A 366 5.65 18.38 1.29
C SER A 366 6.46 18.00 2.52
N LYS A 367 5.95 18.33 3.69
CA LYS A 367 6.52 17.85 4.97
C LYS A 367 6.26 16.35 5.20
N GLY A 368 5.37 15.75 4.42
CA GLY A 368 5.02 14.33 4.49
C GLY A 368 5.92 13.42 3.63
N VAL A 369 6.89 13.96 2.89
CA VAL A 369 7.85 13.16 2.14
C VAL A 369 8.76 12.36 3.09
N PHE A 370 9.16 11.15 2.68
CA PHE A 370 10.06 10.30 3.47
C PHE A 370 11.41 10.97 3.74
N ASN A 371 12.10 10.52 4.80
CA ASN A 371 13.31 11.19 5.24
C ASN A 371 14.57 10.67 4.55
N GLU A 372 14.62 9.37 4.22
CA GLU A 372 15.78 8.73 3.59
C GLU A 372 15.45 7.34 3.03
N TYR A 373 16.30 6.86 2.12
CA TYR A 373 16.45 5.43 1.87
C TYR A 373 17.58 4.89 2.74
N TYR A 374 17.24 4.04 3.70
CA TYR A 374 18.19 3.52 4.68
C TYR A 374 19.41 2.88 4.03
N LYS A 375 20.62 3.34 4.38
CA LYS A 375 21.90 2.93 3.78
C LYS A 375 22.02 3.15 2.26
N GLN A 376 21.20 4.01 1.67
CA GLN A 376 21.19 4.25 0.22
C GLN A 376 21.00 5.74 -0.09
N GLN A 377 21.86 6.60 0.47
CA GLN A 377 21.79 8.05 0.29
C GLN A 377 21.85 8.47 -1.19
N ASP A 378 22.72 7.83 -1.98
CA ASP A 378 22.81 8.12 -3.43
C ASP A 378 21.48 7.92 -4.16
N SER A 379 20.68 6.94 -3.73
CA SER A 379 19.33 6.71 -4.30
C SER A 379 18.33 7.78 -3.88
N TYR A 380 18.46 8.31 -2.67
CA TYR A 380 17.64 9.43 -2.19
C TYR A 380 17.99 10.71 -2.94
N ASP A 381 19.28 11.01 -3.07
CA ASP A 381 19.78 12.20 -3.77
C ASP A 381 19.40 12.17 -5.24
N ALA A 382 19.49 11.02 -5.90
CA ALA A 382 19.08 10.85 -7.28
C ALA A 382 17.56 11.03 -7.52
N ALA A 383 16.74 10.82 -6.48
CA ALA A 383 15.30 11.06 -6.51
C ALA A 383 14.92 12.49 -6.07
N SER A 384 15.90 13.33 -5.78
CA SER A 384 15.69 14.66 -5.20
C SER A 384 16.09 15.78 -6.18
N ARG A 385 15.35 16.89 -6.15
CA ARG A 385 15.66 18.11 -6.89
C ARG A 385 15.33 19.32 -6.00
N GLY A 386 16.33 19.80 -5.27
CA GLY A 386 16.09 20.72 -4.16
C GLY A 386 15.19 20.06 -3.11
N ASP A 387 14.12 20.72 -2.74
CA ASP A 387 13.13 20.20 -1.76
C ASP A 387 12.05 19.30 -2.41
N PHE A 388 12.14 19.05 -3.71
CA PHE A 388 11.21 18.20 -4.44
C PHE A 388 11.76 16.78 -4.59
N HIS A 389 10.87 15.79 -4.50
CA HIS A 389 11.21 14.38 -4.63
C HIS A 389 10.33 13.68 -5.66
N THR A 390 10.90 12.68 -6.35
CA THR A 390 10.19 11.88 -7.35
C THR A 390 10.28 10.38 -7.04
N VAL A 391 9.33 9.62 -7.54
CA VAL A 391 9.39 8.15 -7.64
C VAL A 391 9.48 7.69 -9.10
N GLY A 392 9.65 8.65 -10.03
CA GLY A 392 9.80 8.42 -11.46
C GLY A 392 8.48 8.23 -12.19
N ASP A 393 7.38 8.75 -11.68
CA ASP A 393 6.09 8.74 -12.38
C ASP A 393 6.04 9.89 -13.39
N ILE A 394 5.54 9.63 -14.59
CA ILE A 394 5.31 10.62 -15.65
C ILE A 394 3.83 10.98 -15.65
N ALA A 395 3.53 12.28 -15.69
CA ALA A 395 2.16 12.77 -15.57
C ALA A 395 1.91 13.99 -16.45
N TYR A 396 0.64 14.37 -16.62
CA TYR A 396 0.22 15.65 -17.20
C TYR A 396 -0.96 16.23 -16.41
N TRP A 397 -1.14 17.54 -16.55
CA TRP A 397 -2.30 18.25 -16.01
C TRP A 397 -3.37 18.46 -17.09
N ASP A 398 -4.65 18.38 -16.73
CA ASP A 398 -5.68 18.96 -17.58
C ASP A 398 -5.90 20.45 -17.28
N ASP A 399 -6.76 21.11 -18.07
CA ASP A 399 -7.04 22.55 -17.95
C ASP A 399 -7.79 22.92 -16.65
N GLU A 400 -8.35 21.93 -15.94
CA GLU A 400 -9.01 22.11 -14.64
C GLU A 400 -8.07 21.80 -13.46
N GLY A 401 -6.80 21.46 -13.70
CA GLY A 401 -5.81 21.13 -12.68
C GLY A 401 -5.97 19.74 -12.08
N PHE A 402 -6.51 18.80 -12.84
CA PHE A 402 -6.51 17.38 -12.50
C PHE A 402 -5.26 16.69 -13.05
N LEU A 403 -4.63 15.88 -12.21
CA LEU A 403 -3.44 15.11 -12.57
C LEU A 403 -3.82 13.77 -13.20
N TYR A 404 -3.09 13.42 -14.24
CA TYR A 404 -3.17 12.11 -14.91
C TYR A 404 -1.80 11.48 -14.95
N ILE A 405 -1.67 10.26 -14.40
CA ILE A 405 -0.43 9.49 -14.50
C ILE A 405 -0.40 8.77 -15.85
N CYS A 406 0.62 9.03 -16.64
CA CYS A 406 0.85 8.33 -17.90
C CYS A 406 1.42 6.93 -17.65
N ASP A 407 2.55 6.86 -16.94
CA ASP A 407 3.24 5.63 -16.56
C ASP A 407 4.45 5.94 -15.66
N ARG A 408 5.21 4.90 -15.32
CA ARG A 408 6.55 5.06 -14.75
C ARG A 408 7.60 5.30 -15.84
N LYS A 409 8.55 6.17 -15.57
CA LYS A 409 9.69 6.44 -16.45
C LYS A 409 10.41 5.15 -16.89
N ASN A 410 10.53 4.17 -15.98
CA ASN A 410 11.20 2.89 -16.22
C ASN A 410 10.32 1.84 -16.92
N ASP A 411 9.01 2.05 -17.00
CA ASP A 411 8.07 1.14 -17.68
C ASP A 411 7.67 1.68 -19.07
N MET A 412 8.00 2.94 -19.38
CA MET A 412 7.79 3.56 -20.69
C MET A 412 8.50 2.76 -21.77
N ILE A 413 7.80 2.49 -22.86
CA ILE A 413 8.31 1.75 -24.02
C ILE A 413 8.84 2.78 -25.03
N ILE A 414 10.09 2.60 -25.46
CA ILE A 414 10.68 3.45 -26.51
C ILE A 414 10.72 2.66 -27.82
N SER A 415 9.72 2.88 -28.67
CA SER A 415 9.57 2.19 -29.95
C SER A 415 9.76 3.15 -31.11
N GLY A 416 10.82 2.96 -31.88
CA GLY A 416 11.11 3.82 -33.04
C GLY A 416 11.29 5.31 -32.69
N GLY A 417 11.77 5.60 -31.48
CA GLY A 417 11.91 6.97 -30.96
C GLY A 417 10.62 7.58 -30.39
N MET A 418 9.54 6.82 -30.35
CA MET A 418 8.27 7.23 -29.76
C MET A 418 8.15 6.74 -28.31
N ASN A 419 7.80 7.63 -27.40
CA ASN A 419 7.46 7.28 -26.02
C ASN A 419 6.04 6.71 -25.99
N ILE A 420 5.90 5.48 -25.55
CA ILE A 420 4.62 4.77 -25.43
C ILE A 420 4.41 4.41 -23.97
N TYR A 421 3.26 4.76 -23.46
CA TYR A 421 2.89 4.53 -22.06
C TYR A 421 2.02 3.28 -21.94
N PRO A 422 2.52 2.19 -21.33
CA PRO A 422 1.77 0.95 -21.11
C PRO A 422 0.39 1.13 -20.50
N ALA A 423 0.26 1.99 -19.50
CA ALA A 423 -1.00 2.19 -18.79
C ALA A 423 -2.15 2.68 -19.69
N GLU A 424 -1.86 3.49 -20.70
CA GLU A 424 -2.86 3.91 -21.69
C GLU A 424 -3.39 2.72 -22.52
N ILE A 425 -2.49 1.81 -22.87
CA ILE A 425 -2.84 0.63 -23.66
C ILE A 425 -3.60 -0.37 -22.79
N GLU A 426 -3.17 -0.59 -21.55
CA GLU A 426 -3.86 -1.42 -20.56
C GLU A 426 -5.29 -0.93 -20.35
N ALA A 427 -5.47 0.37 -20.09
CA ALA A 427 -6.79 0.98 -19.90
C ALA A 427 -7.71 0.85 -21.13
N ALA A 428 -7.14 0.90 -22.36
CA ALA A 428 -7.91 0.70 -23.57
C ALA A 428 -8.33 -0.78 -23.73
N LEU A 429 -7.40 -1.72 -23.53
CA LEU A 429 -7.68 -3.15 -23.69
C LEU A 429 -8.62 -3.70 -22.60
N GLU A 430 -8.56 -3.18 -21.38
CA GLU A 430 -9.49 -3.57 -20.28
C GLU A 430 -10.97 -3.23 -20.56
N GLN A 431 -11.27 -2.39 -21.56
CA GLN A 431 -12.64 -2.13 -21.99
C GLN A 431 -13.27 -3.32 -22.74
N HIS A 432 -12.45 -4.28 -23.20
CA HIS A 432 -12.96 -5.44 -23.88
C HIS A 432 -13.53 -6.45 -22.87
N PRO A 433 -14.82 -6.87 -22.99
CA PRO A 433 -15.50 -7.68 -21.97
C PRO A 433 -14.88 -9.07 -21.74
N ALA A 434 -14.14 -9.61 -22.72
CA ALA A 434 -13.45 -10.88 -22.60
C ALA A 434 -12.04 -10.76 -21.96
N ILE A 435 -11.56 -9.56 -21.66
CA ILE A 435 -10.28 -9.35 -20.98
C ILE A 435 -10.56 -9.13 -19.50
N TYR A 436 -10.04 -10.02 -18.67
CA TYR A 436 -10.15 -9.92 -17.22
C TYR A 436 -9.03 -9.05 -16.63
N ASP A 437 -7.82 -9.19 -17.20
CA ASP A 437 -6.63 -8.48 -16.73
C ASP A 437 -5.60 -8.39 -17.85
N VAL A 438 -4.75 -7.34 -17.85
CA VAL A 438 -3.73 -7.17 -18.87
C VAL A 438 -2.51 -6.44 -18.32
N ALA A 439 -1.34 -6.86 -18.75
CA ALA A 439 -0.07 -6.16 -18.51
C ALA A 439 0.61 -5.86 -19.84
N VAL A 440 0.98 -4.60 -20.04
CA VAL A 440 1.68 -4.14 -21.24
C VAL A 440 3.10 -3.71 -20.88
N PHE A 441 4.08 -4.09 -21.73
CA PHE A 441 5.49 -3.74 -21.54
C PHE A 441 6.26 -3.85 -22.86
N GLY A 442 7.46 -3.24 -22.89
CA GLY A 442 8.36 -3.30 -24.03
C GLY A 442 9.14 -4.61 -24.08
N ILE A 443 9.19 -5.23 -25.25
CA ILE A 443 10.10 -6.35 -25.55
C ILE A 443 11.07 -5.96 -26.66
N PRO A 444 12.30 -6.54 -26.70
CA PRO A 444 13.34 -6.13 -27.63
C PRO A 444 12.93 -6.31 -29.10
N SER A 445 13.29 -5.34 -29.94
CA SER A 445 13.14 -5.39 -31.38
C SER A 445 14.40 -4.84 -32.06
N GLU A 446 14.92 -5.55 -33.08
CA GLU A 446 16.10 -5.06 -33.85
C GLU A 446 15.74 -3.84 -34.71
N GLU A 447 14.50 -3.74 -35.14
CA GLU A 447 14.03 -2.67 -36.03
C GLU A 447 13.61 -1.41 -35.25
N TRP A 448 12.97 -1.59 -34.07
CA TRP A 448 12.29 -0.50 -33.35
C TRP A 448 12.92 -0.16 -31.99
N GLY A 449 13.98 -0.89 -31.58
CA GLY A 449 14.50 -0.87 -30.19
C GLY A 449 13.61 -1.70 -29.29
N GLU A 450 12.39 -1.24 -29.05
CA GLU A 450 11.35 -1.99 -28.36
C GLU A 450 10.07 -2.07 -29.20
N ILE A 451 9.26 -3.11 -28.96
CA ILE A 451 7.88 -3.19 -29.45
C ILE A 451 6.92 -3.42 -28.29
N VAL A 452 5.70 -2.95 -28.47
CA VAL A 452 4.63 -3.14 -27.48
C VAL A 452 4.22 -4.61 -27.43
N HIS A 453 4.28 -5.18 -26.23
CA HIS A 453 3.82 -6.53 -25.93
C HIS A 453 2.71 -6.49 -24.86
N ALA A 454 1.68 -7.30 -25.03
CA ALA A 454 0.61 -7.46 -24.04
C ALA A 454 0.55 -8.90 -23.53
N THR A 455 0.53 -9.08 -22.21
CA THR A 455 0.20 -10.36 -21.55
C THR A 455 -1.20 -10.25 -20.98
N VAL A 456 -2.10 -11.13 -21.41
CA VAL A 456 -3.55 -11.03 -21.20
C VAL A 456 -4.07 -12.21 -20.40
N VAL A 457 -4.93 -11.93 -19.42
CA VAL A 457 -5.78 -12.91 -18.73
C VAL A 457 -7.20 -12.77 -19.26
N LEU A 458 -7.77 -13.86 -19.75
CA LEU A 458 -9.14 -13.84 -20.24
C LEU A 458 -10.16 -13.98 -19.12
N ALA A 459 -11.33 -13.39 -19.31
CA ALA A 459 -12.46 -13.62 -18.43
C ALA A 459 -12.92 -15.10 -18.49
N PRO A 460 -13.40 -15.68 -17.38
CA PRO A 460 -13.82 -17.08 -17.35
C PRO A 460 -14.81 -17.43 -18.46
N GLY A 461 -14.49 -18.47 -19.22
CA GLY A 461 -15.32 -18.93 -20.34
C GLY A 461 -15.24 -18.09 -21.62
N SER A 462 -14.36 -17.09 -21.66
CA SER A 462 -14.10 -16.28 -22.85
C SER A 462 -12.99 -16.86 -23.71
N GLU A 463 -13.09 -16.64 -25.02
CA GLU A 463 -12.04 -16.97 -25.98
C GLU A 463 -11.70 -15.71 -26.79
N LEU A 464 -10.42 -15.41 -26.91
CA LEU A 464 -9.89 -14.31 -27.72
C LEU A 464 -8.54 -14.71 -28.31
N THR A 465 -8.31 -14.29 -29.55
CA THR A 465 -6.99 -14.45 -30.19
C THR A 465 -6.19 -13.16 -30.13
N GLY A 466 -4.86 -13.24 -30.24
CA GLY A 466 -4.00 -12.07 -30.29
C GLY A 466 -4.36 -11.11 -31.43
N ASP A 467 -4.84 -11.62 -32.58
CA ASP A 467 -5.23 -10.77 -33.71
C ASP A 467 -6.56 -10.04 -33.46
N GLN A 468 -7.47 -10.62 -32.69
CA GLN A 468 -8.70 -9.93 -32.26
C GLN A 468 -8.37 -8.82 -31.26
N ILE A 469 -7.43 -9.05 -30.33
CA ILE A 469 -6.93 -8.00 -29.41
C ILE A 469 -6.28 -6.85 -30.19
N LYS A 470 -5.44 -7.16 -31.20
CA LYS A 470 -4.84 -6.14 -32.06
C LYS A 470 -5.89 -5.37 -32.87
N THR A 471 -6.94 -6.05 -33.32
CA THR A 471 -8.04 -5.42 -34.06
C THR A 471 -8.80 -4.46 -33.15
N PHE A 472 -9.17 -4.92 -31.95
CA PHE A 472 -9.79 -4.07 -30.92
C PHE A 472 -8.90 -2.88 -30.55
N GLY A 473 -7.60 -3.14 -30.36
CA GLY A 473 -6.62 -2.07 -30.08
C GLY A 473 -6.57 -1.01 -31.17
N LYS A 474 -6.70 -1.36 -32.45
CA LYS A 474 -6.71 -0.39 -33.56
C LYS A 474 -7.93 0.54 -33.57
N GLU A 475 -9.02 0.12 -32.96
CA GLU A 475 -10.24 0.93 -32.84
C GLU A 475 -10.14 1.98 -31.71
N HIS A 476 -9.24 1.75 -30.73
CA HIS A 476 -9.16 2.55 -29.49
C HIS A 476 -7.81 3.27 -29.32
N LEU A 477 -6.77 2.87 -30.08
CA LEU A 477 -5.40 3.34 -29.91
C LEU A 477 -4.80 3.80 -31.25
N ALA A 478 -3.88 4.74 -31.18
CA ALA A 478 -3.05 5.07 -32.33
C ALA A 478 -2.23 3.84 -32.77
N GLY A 479 -2.02 3.66 -34.08
CA GLY A 479 -1.46 2.42 -34.65
C GLY A 479 -0.10 2.00 -34.08
N TYR A 480 0.75 2.95 -33.66
CA TYR A 480 2.05 2.66 -33.05
C TYR A 480 1.96 2.17 -31.60
N LYS A 481 0.82 2.39 -30.92
CA LYS A 481 0.53 1.93 -29.56
C LYS A 481 -0.09 0.53 -29.52
N VAL A 482 -0.60 0.04 -30.64
CA VAL A 482 -1.24 -1.28 -30.70
C VAL A 482 -0.21 -2.38 -30.43
N PRO A 483 -0.49 -3.33 -29.52
CA PRO A 483 0.43 -4.43 -29.24
C PRO A 483 0.80 -5.20 -30.50
N ARG A 484 2.10 -5.36 -30.75
CA ARG A 484 2.61 -6.17 -31.87
C ARG A 484 2.71 -7.64 -31.51
N SER A 485 2.83 -7.94 -30.23
CA SER A 485 2.90 -9.29 -29.65
C SER A 485 1.89 -9.43 -28.50
N VAL A 486 1.25 -10.58 -28.39
CA VAL A 486 0.25 -10.89 -27.35
C VAL A 486 0.48 -12.31 -26.87
N ASP A 487 0.60 -12.48 -25.55
CA ASP A 487 0.62 -13.77 -24.88
C ASP A 487 -0.56 -13.88 -23.91
N PHE A 488 -0.99 -15.12 -23.63
CA PHE A 488 -2.08 -15.43 -22.72
C PHE A 488 -1.56 -16.21 -21.53
N VAL A 489 -2.04 -15.84 -20.33
CA VAL A 489 -1.70 -16.50 -19.06
C VAL A 489 -2.95 -16.68 -18.21
N ASP A 490 -2.90 -17.63 -17.28
CA ASP A 490 -4.01 -17.87 -16.35
C ASP A 490 -4.10 -16.76 -15.29
N GLU A 491 -2.95 -16.20 -14.88
CA GLU A 491 -2.87 -15.11 -13.91
C GLU A 491 -1.62 -14.23 -14.13
N LEU A 492 -1.70 -12.95 -13.75
CA LEU A 492 -0.57 -12.05 -13.75
C LEU A 492 0.16 -12.09 -12.39
N PRO A 493 1.50 -12.12 -12.37
CA PRO A 493 2.27 -12.08 -11.13
C PRO A 493 2.06 -10.73 -10.43
N ARG A 494 1.76 -10.77 -9.11
CA ARG A 494 1.46 -9.58 -8.33
C ARG A 494 2.25 -9.52 -7.03
N THR A 495 2.49 -8.31 -6.55
CA THR A 495 2.95 -8.07 -5.19
C THR A 495 1.84 -8.40 -4.18
N GLY A 496 2.19 -8.48 -2.89
CA GLY A 496 1.21 -8.63 -1.82
C GLY A 496 0.17 -7.51 -1.73
N SER A 497 0.47 -6.32 -2.28
CA SER A 497 -0.47 -5.19 -2.42
C SER A 497 -1.34 -5.27 -3.68
N GLY A 498 -1.20 -6.32 -4.49
CA GLY A 498 -1.96 -6.50 -5.73
C GLY A 498 -1.36 -5.83 -6.97
N LYS A 499 -0.20 -5.19 -6.88
CA LYS A 499 0.48 -4.54 -8.00
C LYS A 499 1.13 -5.56 -8.94
N ILE A 500 0.92 -5.42 -10.26
CA ILE A 500 1.52 -6.32 -11.26
C ILE A 500 3.05 -6.20 -11.26
N LEU A 501 3.72 -7.35 -11.29
CA LEU A 501 5.18 -7.46 -11.36
C LEU A 501 5.65 -7.52 -12.82
N LYS A 502 5.50 -6.40 -13.57
CA LYS A 502 5.90 -6.29 -14.98
C LYS A 502 7.34 -6.75 -15.22
N ARG A 503 8.24 -6.51 -14.26
CA ARG A 503 9.63 -6.97 -14.35
C ARG A 503 9.75 -8.49 -14.51
N GLN A 504 8.93 -9.27 -13.82
CA GLN A 504 8.94 -10.74 -13.97
C GLN A 504 8.45 -11.16 -15.35
N LEU A 505 7.44 -10.47 -15.88
CA LEU A 505 6.92 -10.70 -17.22
C LEU A 505 7.92 -10.33 -18.31
N ARG A 506 8.67 -9.24 -18.14
CA ARG A 506 9.71 -8.77 -19.09
C ARG A 506 10.95 -9.66 -19.12
N ALA A 507 11.36 -10.21 -17.96
CA ALA A 507 12.65 -10.88 -17.80
C ALA A 507 12.96 -11.97 -18.86
N PRO A 508 12.02 -12.85 -19.25
CA PRO A 508 12.29 -13.88 -20.27
C PRO A 508 12.68 -13.30 -21.64
N TYR A 509 12.10 -12.17 -22.05
CA TYR A 509 12.35 -11.56 -23.36
C TYR A 509 13.70 -10.81 -23.42
N TRP A 510 14.19 -10.35 -22.26
CA TRP A 510 15.44 -9.61 -22.13
C TRP A 510 16.62 -10.49 -21.72
N ALA A 511 16.41 -11.80 -21.52
CA ALA A 511 17.46 -12.73 -21.13
C ALA A 511 18.59 -12.77 -22.18
N GLY A 512 19.86 -12.58 -21.74
CA GLY A 512 21.05 -12.60 -22.62
C GLY A 512 21.30 -11.31 -23.42
N ARG A 513 20.55 -10.24 -23.19
CA ARG A 513 20.76 -8.91 -23.82
C ARG A 513 21.35 -7.92 -22.81
N THR A 514 22.35 -7.13 -23.23
CA THR A 514 23.14 -6.23 -22.36
C THR A 514 22.63 -4.78 -22.30
N ALA A 515 21.59 -4.42 -23.02
CA ALA A 515 21.03 -3.07 -23.01
C ALA A 515 19.51 -3.10 -22.82
N GLN A 516 19.04 -2.57 -21.69
CA GLN A 516 17.77 -1.85 -21.66
C GLN A 516 18.06 -0.48 -22.26
N VAL A 517 17.45 -0.14 -23.37
CA VAL A 517 17.42 1.23 -23.87
C VAL A 517 16.34 1.95 -23.07
N GLY A 518 16.76 2.84 -22.16
CA GLY A 518 15.86 3.63 -21.33
C GLY A 518 16.61 4.29 -20.20
#